data_016d41df109922cc79b4b46301a724c3
#
_entry.id   016d41df109922cc79b4b46301a724c3
#
_cell.length_a   1.000
_cell.length_b   1.000
_cell.length_c   1.000
_cell.angle_alpha   90.00
_cell.angle_beta   90.00
_cell.angle_gamma   90.00
#
_symmetry.space_group_name_H-M   'P 1'
#
loop_
_entity.id
_entity.type
_entity.pdbx_description
1 polymer ?
#
loop_
_entity_poly.entity_id
_entity_poly.type
_entity_poly.pdbx_seq_one_letter_code
_entity_poly.pdbx_strand_id
1 'polypeptide(L)'
;MEDSKPKELRKVRLSRYYRFFLFFIMASIEGVMNIANGLLSSATKEVKKSLNMNDAKFGSFGTSNSFGRIISSTLFGMLNQKISRKWSTTLGIGFHAIFLLCFHITDNANVLIFVRGLHGFTQMPPSIYVPVWIDQYAIRSYRTVQLTTVQLSQTIGKCIGYLLNMYFGLEHWKKGFLVEAGYLLFCTFCCLITSEDYFSMTLYRPKLSDEEEKKLRISCTIYEEQERKVENKKKRNFFSDLKILSCHSLYMLSVASRCILHGINTCLHFWLADFMRNVIHEQNQLKITIYYTIICFAGPVGGMIANTVLKPIIHSYESRKASWPLVLLQITASIFGISIGFMKTTLTTTLATICFLIFNSSALPIVQGILISCVDKELGATGFAIANILTQVLTSGTTPLLYGIINDKYKEIYPNLAMICIMSLEFVAVPFLCALAYLRNKKFDEEEKNKDKGEELVDK
;
A
#
# COMPACT_ATOMS: atom_id res chain seq x y z
N MET A 1 10.60 36.17 -37.37
CA MET A 1 9.49 35.81 -36.48
C MET A 1 8.74 34.66 -37.17
N GLU A 2 9.16 33.43 -36.91
CA GLU A 2 8.52 32.22 -37.45
C GLU A 2 7.35 31.85 -36.54
N ASP A 3 6.18 31.90 -37.15
CA ASP A 3 4.93 31.44 -36.52
C ASP A 3 5.05 29.96 -36.14
N SER A 4 5.29 29.66 -34.86
CA SER A 4 5.19 28.34 -34.33
C SER A 4 3.71 27.92 -34.24
N LYS A 5 3.21 27.33 -35.33
CA LYS A 5 1.89 26.63 -35.32
C LYS A 5 1.87 25.69 -34.14
N PRO A 6 0.80 25.70 -33.29
CA PRO A 6 0.67 24.74 -32.21
C PRO A 6 0.65 23.35 -32.82
N LYS A 7 1.57 22.47 -32.36
CA LYS A 7 1.61 21.07 -32.74
C LYS A 7 0.22 20.48 -32.49
N GLU A 8 -0.48 20.11 -33.57
CA GLU A 8 -1.72 19.34 -33.46
C GLU A 8 -1.47 18.10 -32.61
N LEU A 9 -2.09 18.06 -31.43
CA LEU A 9 -2.05 16.90 -30.55
C LEU A 9 -2.65 15.71 -31.27
N ARG A 10 -1.79 14.84 -31.78
CA ARG A 10 -2.14 13.65 -32.54
C ARG A 10 -2.96 12.73 -31.64
N LYS A 11 -4.26 12.61 -31.94
CA LYS A 11 -5.20 11.75 -31.21
C LYS A 11 -4.82 10.28 -31.45
N VAL A 12 -4.08 9.69 -30.55
CA VAL A 12 -3.88 8.24 -30.53
C VAL A 12 -5.15 7.60 -29.96
N ARG A 13 -5.99 7.08 -30.84
CA ARG A 13 -7.16 6.27 -30.44
C ARG A 13 -6.64 4.91 -29.98
N LEU A 14 -6.39 4.76 -28.69
CA LEU A 14 -5.96 3.49 -28.09
C LEU A 14 -6.96 2.39 -28.44
N SER A 15 -6.51 1.35 -29.12
CA SER A 15 -7.31 0.16 -29.35
C SER A 15 -7.75 -0.42 -27.99
N ARG A 16 -9.01 -0.85 -27.89
CA ARG A 16 -9.56 -1.46 -26.67
C ARG A 16 -8.74 -2.67 -26.24
N TYR A 17 -8.28 -3.48 -27.18
CA TYR A 17 -7.43 -4.66 -26.92
C TYR A 17 -6.06 -4.30 -26.39
N TYR A 18 -5.46 -3.24 -26.93
CA TYR A 18 -4.14 -2.80 -26.47
C TYR A 18 -4.18 -2.20 -25.06
N ARG A 19 -5.23 -1.45 -24.71
CA ARG A 19 -5.46 -0.98 -23.34
C ARG A 19 -5.62 -2.14 -22.36
N PHE A 20 -6.36 -3.18 -22.74
CA PHE A 20 -6.51 -4.36 -21.92
C PHE A 20 -5.18 -5.11 -21.73
N PHE A 21 -4.41 -5.25 -22.79
CA PHE A 21 -3.07 -5.84 -22.75
C PHE A 21 -2.14 -5.06 -21.81
N LEU A 22 -2.08 -3.73 -21.94
CA LEU A 22 -1.27 -2.89 -21.05
C LEU A 22 -1.73 -2.99 -19.61
N PHE A 23 -3.04 -2.98 -19.36
CA PHE A 23 -3.57 -3.19 -18.02
C PHE A 23 -3.11 -4.52 -17.44
N PHE A 24 -3.19 -5.60 -18.22
CA PHE A 24 -2.72 -6.91 -17.79
C PHE A 24 -1.22 -6.90 -17.45
N ILE A 25 -0.39 -6.32 -18.30
CA ILE A 25 1.05 -6.17 -18.05
C ILE A 25 1.28 -5.37 -16.75
N MET A 26 0.63 -4.23 -16.58
CA MET A 26 0.79 -3.39 -15.38
C MET A 26 0.35 -4.11 -14.10
N ALA A 27 -0.79 -4.80 -14.13
CA ALA A 27 -1.28 -5.58 -13.01
C ALA A 27 -0.35 -6.76 -12.70
N SER A 28 0.19 -7.43 -13.73
CA SER A 28 1.13 -8.54 -13.55
C SER A 28 2.47 -8.07 -12.97
N ILE A 29 2.99 -6.91 -13.38
CA ILE A 29 4.20 -6.30 -12.80
C ILE A 29 4.01 -6.11 -11.29
N GLU A 30 2.89 -5.51 -10.86
CA GLU A 30 2.58 -5.31 -9.44
C GLU A 30 2.50 -6.63 -8.66
N GLY A 31 1.94 -7.67 -9.28
CA GLY A 31 1.91 -9.01 -8.70
C GLY A 31 3.31 -9.60 -8.57
N VAL A 32 4.04 -9.65 -9.66
CA VAL A 32 5.35 -10.30 -9.73
C VAL A 32 6.36 -9.64 -8.81
N MET A 33 6.40 -8.32 -8.71
CA MET A 33 7.26 -7.60 -7.76
C MET A 33 6.99 -7.93 -6.28
N ASN A 34 5.93 -8.66 -5.98
CA ASN A 34 5.62 -9.13 -4.63
C ASN A 34 5.98 -10.62 -4.41
N ILE A 35 6.45 -11.35 -5.42
CA ILE A 35 6.88 -12.74 -5.33
C ILE A 35 8.01 -12.88 -4.30
N ALA A 36 9.01 -11.99 -4.35
CA ALA A 36 10.13 -11.96 -3.40
C ALA A 36 9.68 -11.91 -1.93
N ASN A 37 8.56 -11.25 -1.62
CA ASN A 37 8.02 -11.23 -0.27
C ASN A 37 7.53 -12.62 0.15
N GLY A 38 6.86 -13.35 -0.75
CA GLY A 38 6.42 -14.72 -0.51
C GLY A 38 7.59 -15.71 -0.42
N LEU A 39 8.61 -15.57 -1.28
CA LEU A 39 9.81 -16.41 -1.26
C LEU A 39 10.54 -16.30 0.08
N LEU A 40 10.82 -15.09 0.56
CA LEU A 40 11.53 -14.86 1.82
C LEU A 40 10.71 -15.36 3.01
N SER A 41 9.42 -15.05 3.08
CA SER A 41 8.56 -15.47 4.20
C SER A 41 8.38 -16.99 4.26
N SER A 42 8.29 -17.67 3.11
CA SER A 42 8.11 -19.13 3.07
C SER A 42 9.39 -19.92 3.39
N ALA A 43 10.57 -19.38 3.10
CA ALA A 43 11.87 -20.03 3.31
C ALA A 43 12.68 -19.43 4.47
N THR A 44 12.05 -18.79 5.44
CA THR A 44 12.70 -18.05 6.52
C THR A 44 13.81 -18.86 7.22
N LYS A 45 13.54 -20.13 7.55
CA LYS A 45 14.49 -21.02 8.23
C LYS A 45 15.74 -21.30 7.36
N GLU A 46 15.50 -21.61 6.10
CA GLU A 46 16.54 -21.96 5.13
C GLU A 46 17.39 -20.74 4.76
N VAL A 47 16.77 -19.56 4.61
CA VAL A 47 17.47 -18.29 4.37
C VAL A 47 18.34 -17.94 5.57
N LYS A 48 17.82 -18.03 6.81
CA LYS A 48 18.61 -17.78 8.02
C LYS A 48 19.81 -18.73 8.11
N LYS A 49 19.60 -20.01 7.82
CA LYS A 49 20.66 -21.03 7.85
C LYS A 49 21.72 -20.78 6.77
N SER A 50 21.30 -20.53 5.52
CA SER A 50 22.24 -20.37 4.40
C SER A 50 23.09 -19.09 4.49
N LEU A 51 22.53 -18.02 5.09
CA LEU A 51 23.19 -16.72 5.23
C LEU A 51 23.77 -16.48 6.64
N ASN A 52 23.72 -17.48 7.52
CA ASN A 52 24.16 -17.40 8.92
C ASN A 52 23.57 -16.16 9.64
N MET A 53 22.24 -16.03 9.61
CA MET A 53 21.52 -14.89 10.16
C MET A 53 20.71 -15.29 11.40
N ASN A 54 20.69 -14.40 12.39
CA ASN A 54 19.69 -14.46 13.47
C ASN A 54 18.36 -13.83 13.04
N ASP A 55 17.33 -13.92 13.88
CA ASP A 55 15.99 -13.44 13.57
C ASP A 55 15.94 -11.92 13.40
N ALA A 56 16.70 -11.15 14.22
CA ALA A 56 16.81 -9.71 14.09
C ALA A 56 17.40 -9.30 12.73
N LYS A 57 18.47 -9.96 12.32
CA LYS A 57 19.11 -9.70 11.03
C LYS A 57 18.22 -10.09 9.86
N PHE A 58 17.44 -11.18 9.98
CA PHE A 58 16.43 -11.53 8.98
C PHE A 58 15.28 -10.51 8.94
N GLY A 59 14.81 -10.00 10.09
CA GLY A 59 13.85 -8.90 10.16
C GLY A 59 14.31 -7.65 9.39
N SER A 60 15.64 -7.42 9.32
CA SER A 60 16.22 -6.32 8.55
C SER A 60 15.94 -6.38 7.05
N PHE A 61 15.62 -7.55 6.47
CA PHE A 61 15.17 -7.63 5.08
C PHE A 61 13.86 -6.87 4.86
N GLY A 62 12.90 -7.04 5.79
CA GLY A 62 11.62 -6.32 5.73
C GLY A 62 11.82 -4.81 5.91
N THR A 63 12.61 -4.44 6.90
CA THR A 63 12.98 -3.05 7.23
C THR A 63 13.67 -2.37 6.06
N SER A 64 14.69 -2.98 5.48
CA SER A 64 15.46 -2.42 4.36
C SER A 64 14.58 -2.17 3.14
N ASN A 65 13.71 -3.10 2.79
CA ASN A 65 12.75 -2.93 1.71
C ASN A 65 11.84 -1.70 1.92
N SER A 66 11.33 -1.51 3.13
CA SER A 66 10.49 -0.36 3.49
C SER A 66 11.26 0.96 3.40
N PHE A 67 12.51 1.01 3.86
CA PHE A 67 13.36 2.20 3.72
C PHE A 67 13.62 2.55 2.25
N GLY A 68 13.91 1.57 1.41
CA GLY A 68 14.06 1.78 -0.03
C GLY A 68 12.81 2.40 -0.65
N ARG A 69 11.64 1.89 -0.28
CA ARG A 69 10.34 2.44 -0.73
C ARG A 69 10.11 3.88 -0.28
N ILE A 70 10.51 4.25 0.94
CA ILE A 70 10.40 5.63 1.46
C ILE A 70 11.23 6.58 0.62
N ILE A 71 12.52 6.26 0.44
CA ILE A 71 13.45 7.10 -0.33
C ILE A 71 12.92 7.28 -1.75
N SER A 72 12.51 6.19 -2.38
CA SER A 72 11.98 6.20 -3.74
C SER A 72 10.68 7.00 -3.86
N SER A 73 9.71 6.82 -2.96
CA SER A 73 8.44 7.55 -3.02
C SER A 73 8.63 9.05 -2.87
N THR A 74 9.56 9.47 -2.02
CA THR A 74 9.92 10.88 -1.83
C THR A 74 10.57 11.45 -3.08
N LEU A 75 11.58 10.76 -3.64
CA LEU A 75 12.30 11.21 -4.83
C LEU A 75 11.39 11.24 -6.07
N PHE A 76 10.65 10.17 -6.33
CA PHE A 76 9.74 10.10 -7.48
C PHE A 76 8.52 11.01 -7.33
N GLY A 77 8.05 11.27 -6.10
CA GLY A 77 7.04 12.29 -5.83
C GLY A 77 7.50 13.69 -6.28
N MET A 78 8.78 14.01 -6.04
CA MET A 78 9.39 15.29 -6.46
C MET A 78 9.76 15.34 -7.95
N LEU A 79 10.19 14.22 -8.52
CA LEU A 79 10.72 14.13 -9.88
C LEU A 79 9.66 13.80 -10.93
N ASN A 80 8.46 13.39 -10.52
CA ASN A 80 7.41 12.89 -11.41
C ASN A 80 6.97 13.88 -12.50
N GLN A 81 7.18 15.17 -12.29
CA GLN A 81 6.92 16.21 -13.29
C GLN A 81 8.05 16.39 -14.31
N LYS A 82 9.28 15.92 -14.02
CA LYS A 82 10.48 16.15 -14.82
C LYS A 82 10.92 14.91 -15.61
N ILE A 83 10.57 13.71 -15.16
CA ILE A 83 10.99 12.44 -15.78
C ILE A 83 9.82 11.85 -16.54
N SER A 84 10.08 11.35 -17.75
CA SER A 84 9.10 10.57 -18.52
C SER A 84 8.63 9.36 -17.71
N ARG A 85 7.33 9.20 -17.62
CA ARG A 85 6.69 8.10 -16.87
C ARG A 85 7.03 6.72 -17.43
N LYS A 86 7.14 6.63 -18.76
CA LYS A 86 7.61 5.43 -19.44
C LYS A 86 8.99 5.04 -18.92
N TRP A 87 9.96 5.96 -18.97
CA TRP A 87 11.33 5.68 -18.56
C TRP A 87 11.43 5.37 -17.06
N SER A 88 10.74 6.15 -16.21
CA SER A 88 10.72 5.90 -14.77
C SER A 88 10.21 4.49 -14.44
N THR A 89 9.11 4.07 -15.05
CA THR A 89 8.51 2.74 -14.82
C THR A 89 9.39 1.64 -15.42
N THR A 90 9.83 1.78 -16.66
CA THR A 90 10.61 0.76 -17.37
C THR A 90 11.96 0.52 -16.71
N LEU A 91 12.68 1.60 -16.35
CA LEU A 91 13.95 1.50 -15.62
C LEU A 91 13.74 0.93 -14.22
N GLY A 92 12.67 1.33 -13.52
CA GLY A 92 12.30 0.77 -12.23
C GLY A 92 12.17 -0.76 -12.30
N ILE A 93 11.42 -1.29 -13.25
CA ILE A 93 11.21 -2.74 -13.44
C ILE A 93 12.53 -3.42 -13.84
N GLY A 94 13.27 -2.84 -14.78
CA GLY A 94 14.55 -3.41 -15.26
C GLY A 94 15.60 -3.51 -14.15
N PHE A 95 15.82 -2.44 -13.38
CA PHE A 95 16.73 -2.48 -12.23
C PHE A 95 16.25 -3.41 -11.12
N HIS A 96 14.93 -3.51 -10.91
CA HIS A 96 14.36 -4.47 -9.98
C HIS A 96 14.76 -5.91 -10.34
N ALA A 97 14.62 -6.27 -11.62
CA ALA A 97 15.04 -7.58 -12.13
C ALA A 97 16.55 -7.81 -11.94
N ILE A 98 17.39 -6.82 -12.23
CA ILE A 98 18.84 -6.91 -12.04
C ILE A 98 19.19 -7.14 -10.56
N PHE A 99 18.55 -6.41 -9.64
CA PHE A 99 18.82 -6.59 -8.21
C PHE A 99 18.34 -7.95 -7.68
N LEU A 100 17.30 -8.57 -8.29
CA LEU A 100 16.93 -9.95 -7.96
C LEU A 100 18.05 -10.95 -8.30
N LEU A 101 18.77 -10.74 -9.40
CA LEU A 101 19.89 -11.59 -9.77
C LEU A 101 21.04 -11.53 -8.76
N CYS A 102 21.20 -10.43 -8.03
CA CYS A 102 22.20 -10.32 -6.97
C CYS A 102 22.02 -11.36 -5.85
N PHE A 103 20.79 -11.86 -5.62
CA PHE A 103 20.56 -12.95 -4.67
C PHE A 103 21.23 -14.27 -5.08
N HIS A 104 21.58 -14.43 -6.35
CA HIS A 104 22.35 -15.58 -6.85
C HIS A 104 23.87 -15.39 -6.77
N ILE A 105 24.33 -14.15 -6.87
CA ILE A 105 25.76 -13.84 -7.01
C ILE A 105 26.48 -13.88 -5.64
N THR A 106 25.78 -13.56 -4.55
CA THR A 106 26.40 -13.43 -3.22
C THR A 106 25.62 -14.15 -2.13
N ASP A 107 26.37 -14.62 -1.12
CA ASP A 107 25.84 -15.17 0.14
C ASP A 107 26.12 -14.22 1.32
N ASN A 108 26.62 -13.02 1.06
CA ASN A 108 26.84 -12.04 2.11
C ASN A 108 25.53 -11.41 2.55
N ALA A 109 25.09 -11.71 3.77
CA ALA A 109 23.86 -11.24 4.35
C ALA A 109 23.71 -9.71 4.33
N ASN A 110 24.78 -8.95 4.62
CA ASN A 110 24.72 -7.49 4.65
C ASN A 110 24.54 -6.90 3.26
N VAL A 111 25.19 -7.49 2.25
CA VAL A 111 25.01 -7.10 0.85
C VAL A 111 23.57 -7.36 0.41
N LEU A 112 23.02 -8.53 0.77
CA LEU A 112 21.64 -8.87 0.40
C LEU A 112 20.60 -7.99 1.11
N ILE A 113 20.85 -7.58 2.36
CA ILE A 113 20.01 -6.60 3.06
C ILE A 113 20.01 -5.24 2.31
N PHE A 114 21.19 -4.79 1.87
CA PHE A 114 21.31 -3.56 1.07
C PHE A 114 20.60 -3.69 -0.29
N VAL A 115 20.83 -4.79 -1.00
CA VAL A 115 20.12 -5.12 -2.27
C VAL A 115 18.61 -5.14 -2.06
N ARG A 116 18.15 -5.63 -0.91
CA ARG A 116 16.72 -5.61 -0.56
C ARG A 116 16.16 -4.20 -0.42
N GLY A 117 16.98 -3.26 0.08
CA GLY A 117 16.66 -1.83 0.08
C GLY A 117 16.53 -1.26 -1.34
N LEU A 118 17.48 -1.58 -2.23
CA LEU A 118 17.40 -1.20 -3.64
C LEU A 118 16.17 -1.82 -4.34
N HIS A 119 15.79 -3.01 -3.97
CA HIS A 119 14.57 -3.68 -4.41
C HIS A 119 13.32 -2.87 -4.04
N GLY A 120 13.21 -2.44 -2.78
CA GLY A 120 12.14 -1.55 -2.34
C GLY A 120 12.14 -0.21 -3.09
N PHE A 121 13.32 0.34 -3.36
CA PHE A 121 13.48 1.58 -4.12
C PHE A 121 12.93 1.46 -5.55
N THR A 122 13.27 0.39 -6.26
CA THR A 122 12.85 0.18 -7.65
C THR A 122 11.40 -0.26 -7.81
N GLN A 123 10.76 -0.74 -6.76
CA GLN A 123 9.35 -1.12 -6.76
C GLN A 123 8.40 0.09 -6.81
N MET A 124 8.82 1.26 -6.31
CA MET A 124 7.92 2.40 -6.16
C MET A 124 7.49 3.09 -7.46
N PRO A 125 8.35 3.31 -8.48
CA PRO A 125 7.95 3.96 -9.72
C PRO A 125 6.73 3.32 -10.40
N PRO A 126 6.69 2.00 -10.67
CA PRO A 126 5.50 1.35 -11.21
C PRO A 126 4.31 1.41 -10.24
N SER A 127 4.51 1.20 -8.94
CA SER A 127 3.43 1.22 -7.95
C SER A 127 2.75 2.60 -7.80
N ILE A 128 3.46 3.69 -8.04
CA ILE A 128 2.89 5.04 -8.09
C ILE A 128 2.17 5.26 -9.42
N TYR A 129 2.76 4.79 -10.51
CA TYR A 129 2.27 5.06 -11.85
C TYR A 129 1.01 4.28 -12.20
N VAL A 130 0.92 2.99 -11.83
CA VAL A 130 -0.18 2.10 -12.23
C VAL A 130 -1.57 2.62 -11.80
N PRO A 131 -1.81 3.05 -10.55
CA PRO A 131 -3.10 3.65 -10.17
C PRO A 131 -3.45 4.90 -10.95
N VAL A 132 -2.46 5.73 -11.25
CA VAL A 132 -2.67 6.98 -12.02
C VAL A 132 -3.00 6.66 -13.48
N TRP A 133 -2.35 5.67 -14.07
CA TRP A 133 -2.65 5.18 -15.40
C TRP A 133 -4.08 4.62 -15.48
N ILE A 134 -4.50 3.82 -14.51
CA ILE A 134 -5.88 3.31 -14.43
C ILE A 134 -6.88 4.46 -14.35
N ASP A 135 -6.60 5.47 -13.55
CA ASP A 135 -7.48 6.62 -13.41
C ASP A 135 -7.76 7.35 -14.73
N GLN A 136 -6.75 7.43 -15.58
CA GLN A 136 -6.82 8.15 -16.86
C GLN A 136 -7.38 7.32 -18.01
N TYR A 137 -7.03 6.04 -18.08
CA TYR A 137 -7.34 5.19 -19.22
C TYR A 137 -8.48 4.19 -18.99
N ALA A 138 -8.87 3.96 -17.72
CA ALA A 138 -9.98 3.09 -17.40
C ALA A 138 -11.31 3.70 -17.81
N ILE A 139 -12.23 2.84 -18.25
CA ILE A 139 -13.64 3.21 -18.37
C ILE A 139 -14.16 3.43 -16.94
N ARG A 140 -14.84 4.55 -16.69
CA ARG A 140 -15.29 4.95 -15.34
C ARG A 140 -15.98 3.83 -14.55
N SER A 141 -16.83 3.02 -15.21
CA SER A 141 -17.54 1.89 -14.61
C SER A 141 -16.62 0.76 -14.15
N TYR A 142 -15.44 0.58 -14.75
CA TYR A 142 -14.49 -0.48 -14.43
C TYR A 142 -13.28 -0.03 -13.59
N ARG A 143 -13.15 1.25 -13.32
CA ARG A 143 -12.02 1.83 -12.60
C ARG A 143 -11.78 1.16 -11.25
N THR A 144 -12.83 1.03 -10.43
CA THR A 144 -12.74 0.39 -9.11
C THR A 144 -12.32 -1.07 -9.23
N VAL A 145 -12.90 -1.81 -10.20
CA VAL A 145 -12.54 -3.21 -10.46
C VAL A 145 -11.06 -3.33 -10.85
N GLN A 146 -10.56 -2.46 -11.71
CA GLN A 146 -9.17 -2.48 -12.13
C GLN A 146 -8.21 -2.16 -10.98
N LEU A 147 -8.51 -1.18 -10.14
CA LEU A 147 -7.71 -0.88 -8.94
C LEU A 147 -7.71 -2.05 -7.95
N THR A 148 -8.86 -2.68 -7.75
CA THR A 148 -8.95 -3.89 -6.91
C THR A 148 -8.16 -5.06 -7.51
N THR A 149 -8.18 -5.23 -8.83
CA THR A 149 -7.41 -6.28 -9.54
C THR A 149 -5.90 -6.09 -9.31
N VAL A 150 -5.40 -4.85 -9.35
CA VAL A 150 -3.99 -4.55 -9.05
C VAL A 150 -3.63 -4.90 -7.60
N GLN A 151 -4.48 -4.55 -6.64
CA GLN A 151 -4.25 -4.94 -5.24
C GLN A 151 -4.29 -6.45 -5.04
N LEU A 152 -5.22 -7.13 -5.70
CA LEU A 152 -5.33 -8.58 -5.67
C LEU A 152 -4.10 -9.25 -6.31
N SER A 153 -3.55 -8.69 -7.39
CA SER A 153 -2.35 -9.22 -8.03
C SER A 153 -1.14 -9.20 -7.10
N GLN A 154 -0.98 -8.19 -6.24
CA GLN A 154 0.08 -8.17 -5.22
C GLN A 154 -0.07 -9.33 -4.22
N THR A 155 -1.30 -9.65 -3.84
CA THR A 155 -1.59 -10.82 -2.98
C THR A 155 -1.26 -12.13 -3.70
N ILE A 156 -1.69 -12.27 -4.95
CA ILE A 156 -1.38 -13.44 -5.80
C ILE A 156 0.12 -13.61 -5.93
N GLY A 157 0.88 -12.53 -6.13
CA GLY A 157 2.33 -12.57 -6.20
C GLY A 157 2.97 -13.20 -4.96
N LYS A 158 2.54 -12.83 -3.76
CA LYS A 158 3.02 -13.46 -2.51
C LYS A 158 2.71 -14.96 -2.49
N CYS A 159 1.50 -15.36 -2.88
CA CYS A 159 1.11 -16.77 -2.97
C CYS A 159 1.98 -17.54 -3.98
N ILE A 160 2.25 -16.95 -5.14
CA ILE A 160 3.17 -17.54 -6.15
C ILE A 160 4.55 -17.75 -5.54
N GLY A 161 5.08 -16.83 -4.73
CA GLY A 161 6.35 -17.01 -4.03
C GLY A 161 6.37 -18.25 -3.13
N TYR A 162 5.29 -18.49 -2.38
CA TYR A 162 5.15 -19.74 -1.59
C TYR A 162 5.11 -20.98 -2.46
N LEU A 163 4.36 -20.96 -3.59
CA LEU A 163 4.26 -22.07 -4.53
C LEU A 163 5.60 -22.36 -5.22
N LEU A 164 6.36 -21.34 -5.58
CA LEU A 164 7.69 -21.51 -6.18
C LEU A 164 8.66 -22.19 -5.21
N ASN A 165 8.68 -21.80 -3.94
CA ASN A 165 9.50 -22.46 -2.94
C ASN A 165 9.04 -23.89 -2.65
N MET A 166 7.75 -24.16 -2.73
CA MET A 166 7.23 -25.53 -2.63
C MET A 166 7.67 -26.38 -3.83
N TYR A 167 7.65 -25.81 -5.04
CA TYR A 167 8.03 -26.50 -6.27
C TYR A 167 9.53 -26.78 -6.37
N PHE A 168 10.37 -25.78 -6.09
CA PHE A 168 11.83 -25.94 -6.17
C PHE A 168 12.44 -26.62 -4.94
N GLY A 169 11.71 -26.69 -3.84
CA GLY A 169 12.22 -27.06 -2.51
C GLY A 169 12.83 -25.86 -1.78
N LEU A 170 12.60 -25.78 -0.49
CA LEU A 170 13.01 -24.67 0.36
C LEU A 170 14.52 -24.43 0.39
N GLU A 171 15.32 -25.49 0.18
CA GLU A 171 16.79 -25.40 0.09
C GLU A 171 17.24 -24.60 -1.14
N HIS A 172 16.41 -24.56 -2.16
CA HIS A 172 16.67 -23.85 -3.41
C HIS A 172 15.91 -22.53 -3.52
N TRP A 173 15.63 -21.87 -2.39
CA TRP A 173 14.86 -20.62 -2.31
C TRP A 173 15.30 -19.52 -3.28
N LYS A 174 16.59 -19.49 -3.65
CA LYS A 174 17.14 -18.54 -4.61
C LYS A 174 16.58 -18.71 -6.03
N LYS A 175 16.16 -19.92 -6.43
CA LYS A 175 15.65 -20.19 -7.79
C LYS A 175 14.36 -19.42 -8.11
N GLY A 176 13.53 -19.16 -7.10
CA GLY A 176 12.31 -18.36 -7.25
C GLY A 176 12.59 -16.93 -7.73
N PHE A 177 13.69 -16.33 -7.27
CA PHE A 177 14.11 -15.00 -7.73
C PHE A 177 14.52 -14.94 -9.20
N LEU A 178 15.06 -16.05 -9.76
CA LEU A 178 15.35 -16.11 -11.21
C LEU A 178 14.07 -16.10 -12.04
N VAL A 179 13.03 -16.81 -11.59
CA VAL A 179 11.73 -16.80 -12.27
C VAL A 179 11.13 -15.40 -12.23
N GLU A 180 11.17 -14.75 -11.08
CA GLU A 180 10.71 -13.36 -10.91
C GLU A 180 11.49 -12.40 -11.82
N ALA A 181 12.83 -12.47 -11.80
CA ALA A 181 13.69 -11.64 -12.63
C ALA A 181 13.44 -11.85 -14.13
N GLY A 182 13.31 -13.11 -14.58
CA GLY A 182 13.05 -13.44 -15.97
C GLY A 182 11.73 -12.84 -16.48
N TYR A 183 10.68 -12.95 -15.69
CA TYR A 183 9.39 -12.36 -16.03
C TYR A 183 9.45 -10.82 -16.07
N LEU A 184 10.12 -10.19 -15.10
CA LEU A 184 10.25 -8.73 -15.07
C LEU A 184 11.12 -8.20 -16.23
N LEU A 185 12.14 -8.93 -16.67
CA LEU A 185 12.89 -8.60 -17.88
C LEU A 185 12.01 -8.66 -19.13
N PHE A 186 11.14 -9.68 -19.22
CA PHE A 186 10.14 -9.75 -20.29
C PHE A 186 9.18 -8.54 -20.23
N CYS A 187 8.66 -8.18 -19.06
CA CYS A 187 7.81 -6.99 -18.91
C CYS A 187 8.57 -5.69 -19.25
N THR A 188 9.86 -5.59 -18.88
CA THR A 188 10.72 -4.47 -19.27
C THR A 188 10.82 -4.34 -20.78
N PHE A 189 11.03 -5.44 -21.47
CA PHE A 189 11.06 -5.47 -22.94
C PHE A 189 9.72 -5.02 -23.54
N CYS A 190 8.59 -5.52 -23.03
CA CYS A 190 7.25 -5.08 -23.45
C CYS A 190 7.05 -3.56 -23.25
N CYS A 191 7.52 -3.03 -22.13
CA CYS A 191 7.44 -1.58 -21.86
C CYS A 191 8.36 -0.76 -22.78
N LEU A 192 9.55 -1.28 -23.13
CA LEU A 192 10.49 -0.60 -24.06
C LEU A 192 9.89 -0.44 -25.45
N ILE A 193 9.27 -1.48 -26.00
CA ILE A 193 8.67 -1.45 -27.36
C ILE A 193 7.35 -0.67 -27.39
N THR A 194 6.68 -0.47 -26.26
CA THR A 194 5.44 0.31 -26.18
C THR A 194 5.72 1.78 -26.41
N SER A 195 4.96 2.45 -27.29
CA SER A 195 5.11 3.89 -27.55
C SER A 195 4.92 4.72 -26.27
N GLU A 196 5.65 5.83 -26.16
CA GLU A 196 5.54 6.77 -25.04
C GLU A 196 4.14 7.37 -24.90
N ASP A 197 3.41 7.51 -26.01
CA ASP A 197 2.03 8.03 -26.01
C ASP A 197 1.08 7.22 -25.12
N TYR A 198 1.36 5.93 -24.92
CA TYR A 198 0.56 5.07 -24.04
C TYR A 198 0.90 5.22 -22.55
N PHE A 199 2.06 5.78 -22.25
CA PHE A 199 2.49 6.12 -20.91
C PHE A 199 2.26 7.60 -20.60
N SER A 200 2.25 8.47 -21.64
CA SER A 200 2.07 9.91 -21.45
C SER A 200 0.62 10.22 -21.09
N MET A 201 0.45 11.09 -20.11
CA MET A 201 -0.87 11.58 -19.68
C MET A 201 -1.41 12.72 -20.56
N THR A 202 -0.99 12.83 -21.81
CA THR A 202 -1.55 13.79 -22.75
C THR A 202 -2.99 13.43 -23.03
N LEU A 203 -3.87 14.17 -22.41
CA LEU A 203 -5.32 13.97 -22.36
C LEU A 203 -5.91 13.81 -23.78
N TYR A 204 -6.62 12.70 -23.98
CA TYR A 204 -7.64 12.60 -24.97
C TYR A 204 -8.77 13.60 -24.61
N ARG A 205 -8.77 14.78 -25.20
CA ARG A 205 -9.98 15.61 -25.26
C ARG A 205 -10.83 15.06 -26.41
N PRO A 206 -12.05 14.55 -26.15
CA PRO A 206 -12.97 14.24 -27.25
C PRO A 206 -13.21 15.53 -28.04
N LYS A 207 -13.36 15.44 -29.37
CA LYS A 207 -13.90 16.58 -30.14
C LYS A 207 -15.32 16.81 -29.61
N LEU A 208 -15.44 17.81 -28.78
CA LEU A 208 -16.72 18.37 -28.35
C LEU A 208 -17.27 19.20 -29.53
N SER A 209 -18.59 19.28 -29.63
CA SER A 209 -19.22 20.22 -30.53
C SER A 209 -18.78 21.64 -30.16
N ASP A 210 -18.78 22.57 -31.10
CA ASP A 210 -18.33 23.97 -30.88
C ASP A 210 -19.04 24.63 -29.68
N GLU A 211 -20.27 24.23 -29.38
CA GLU A 211 -21.03 24.70 -28.20
C GLU A 211 -20.55 24.06 -26.90
N GLU A 212 -20.20 22.78 -26.90
CA GLU A 212 -19.64 22.08 -25.74
C GLU A 212 -18.20 22.53 -25.47
N GLU A 213 -17.44 22.84 -26.53
CA GLU A 213 -16.09 23.40 -26.40
C GLU A 213 -16.12 24.81 -25.82
N LYS A 214 -17.15 25.63 -26.20
CA LYS A 214 -17.37 26.96 -25.61
C LYS A 214 -17.76 26.89 -24.14
N LYS A 215 -18.66 25.96 -23.76
CA LYS A 215 -19.01 25.72 -22.35
C LYS A 215 -17.83 25.18 -21.55
N LEU A 216 -17.03 24.28 -22.14
CA LEU A 216 -15.85 23.74 -21.51
C LEU A 216 -14.73 24.78 -21.39
N ARG A 217 -14.55 25.68 -22.39
CA ARG A 217 -13.59 26.80 -22.30
C ARG A 217 -13.95 27.74 -21.16
N ILE A 218 -15.24 28.08 -21.00
CA ILE A 218 -15.68 28.90 -19.87
C ILE A 218 -15.41 28.18 -18.55
N SER A 219 -15.72 26.89 -18.48
CA SER A 219 -15.45 26.06 -17.30
C SER A 219 -13.94 25.89 -17.05
N CYS A 220 -13.13 25.69 -18.12
CA CYS A 220 -11.68 25.60 -18.00
C CYS A 220 -11.05 26.96 -17.62
N THR A 221 -11.55 28.07 -18.14
CA THR A 221 -11.07 29.40 -17.76
C THR A 221 -11.32 29.68 -16.26
N ILE A 222 -12.48 29.24 -15.76
CA ILE A 222 -12.78 29.30 -14.33
C ILE A 222 -11.87 28.36 -13.53
N TYR A 223 -11.61 27.15 -14.04
CA TYR A 223 -10.67 26.19 -13.43
C TYR A 223 -9.23 26.68 -13.51
N GLU A 224 -8.78 27.21 -14.66
CA GLU A 224 -7.45 27.78 -14.83
C GLU A 224 -7.25 29.08 -14.02
N GLU A 225 -8.29 29.89 -13.84
CA GLU A 225 -8.24 31.01 -12.89
C GLU A 225 -8.23 30.54 -11.44
N GLN A 226 -8.93 29.46 -11.11
CA GLN A 226 -8.82 28.82 -9.80
C GLN A 226 -7.45 28.17 -9.60
N GLU A 227 -6.90 27.46 -10.60
CA GLU A 227 -5.54 26.93 -10.57
C GLU A 227 -4.47 28.03 -10.51
N ARG A 228 -4.61 29.11 -11.30
CA ARG A 228 -3.70 30.28 -11.20
C ARG A 228 -3.83 31.02 -9.86
N LYS A 229 -5.02 31.07 -9.27
CA LYS A 229 -5.19 31.57 -7.90
C LYS A 229 -4.57 30.63 -6.85
N VAL A 230 -4.53 29.34 -7.13
CA VAL A 230 -3.83 28.32 -6.30
C VAL A 230 -2.31 28.38 -6.55
N GLU A 231 -1.84 28.52 -7.80
CA GLU A 231 -0.41 28.67 -8.12
C GLU A 231 0.19 29.99 -7.62
N ASN A 232 -0.59 31.09 -7.62
CA ASN A 232 -0.16 32.37 -7.07
C ASN A 232 -0.26 32.49 -5.55
N LYS A 233 -0.97 31.56 -4.87
CA LYS A 233 -0.80 31.37 -3.45
C LYS A 233 0.54 30.69 -3.22
N LYS A 234 1.55 31.50 -2.75
CA LYS A 234 2.92 31.12 -2.31
C LYS A 234 3.17 29.62 -2.39
N LYS A 235 4.18 29.20 -3.15
CA LYS A 235 4.76 27.85 -3.08
C LYS A 235 4.96 27.50 -1.60
N ARG A 236 4.00 26.81 -1.01
CA ARG A 236 4.08 26.36 0.37
C ARG A 236 5.26 25.41 0.47
N ASN A 237 6.13 25.62 1.43
CA ASN A 237 7.24 24.71 1.68
C ASN A 237 6.69 23.44 2.34
N PHE A 238 7.14 22.27 1.89
CA PHE A 238 6.81 20.97 2.50
C PHE A 238 6.93 20.97 4.03
N PHE A 239 7.94 21.63 4.59
CA PHE A 239 8.12 21.75 6.03
C PHE A 239 7.05 22.63 6.73
N SER A 240 6.52 23.63 6.03
CA SER A 240 5.39 24.42 6.53
C SER A 240 4.12 23.58 6.59
N ASP A 241 3.87 22.78 5.54
CA ASP A 241 2.71 21.89 5.49
C ASP A 241 2.82 20.79 6.54
N LEU A 242 4.01 20.23 6.74
CA LEU A 242 4.29 19.25 7.79
C LEU A 242 3.98 19.83 9.19
N LYS A 243 4.38 21.08 9.44
CA LYS A 243 4.09 21.76 10.72
C LYS A 243 2.59 21.96 10.93
N ILE A 244 1.86 22.38 9.91
CA ILE A 244 0.41 22.57 9.98
C ILE A 244 -0.28 21.21 10.25
N LEU A 245 0.09 20.17 9.54
CA LEU A 245 -0.49 18.83 9.67
C LEU A 245 -0.16 18.19 11.02
N SER A 246 1.06 18.39 11.55
CA SER A 246 1.45 17.86 12.87
C SER A 246 0.72 18.55 14.02
N CYS A 247 0.23 19.77 13.85
CA CYS A 247 -0.62 20.44 14.83
C CYS A 247 -2.10 20.05 14.73
N HIS A 248 -2.51 19.34 13.67
CA HIS A 248 -3.91 18.97 13.46
C HIS A 248 -4.23 17.64 14.15
N SER A 249 -4.86 17.66 15.31
CA SER A 249 -5.08 16.50 16.18
C SER A 249 -5.81 15.34 15.50
N LEU A 250 -6.90 15.61 14.75
CA LEU A 250 -7.65 14.57 14.04
C LEU A 250 -6.79 13.88 12.98
N TYR A 251 -5.95 14.64 12.28
CA TYR A 251 -5.02 14.09 11.30
C TYR A 251 -3.99 13.19 11.96
N MET A 252 -3.33 13.65 13.04
CA MET A 252 -2.30 12.89 13.73
C MET A 252 -2.84 11.60 14.36
N LEU A 253 -4.05 11.62 14.94
CA LEU A 253 -4.70 10.42 15.46
C LEU A 253 -5.03 9.41 14.36
N SER A 254 -5.50 9.89 13.20
CA SER A 254 -5.76 9.03 12.04
C SER A 254 -4.47 8.41 11.50
N VAL A 255 -3.38 9.18 11.41
CA VAL A 255 -2.05 8.68 10.99
C VAL A 255 -1.53 7.65 11.98
N ALA A 256 -1.57 7.92 13.28
CA ALA A 256 -1.10 6.98 14.30
C ALA A 256 -1.86 5.65 14.25
N SER A 257 -3.18 5.70 14.18
CA SER A 257 -4.01 4.49 14.02
C SER A 257 -3.66 3.72 12.76
N ARG A 258 -3.57 4.40 11.61
CA ARG A 258 -3.20 3.78 10.33
C ARG A 258 -1.82 3.13 10.38
N CYS A 259 -0.86 3.78 11.05
CA CYS A 259 0.48 3.23 11.23
C CYS A 259 0.42 1.88 11.93
N ILE A 260 -0.29 1.78 13.04
CA ILE A 260 -0.38 0.54 13.81
C ILE A 260 -1.04 -0.57 12.98
N LEU A 261 -2.22 -0.33 12.42
CA LEU A 261 -2.97 -1.32 11.64
C LEU A 261 -2.14 -1.87 10.46
N HIS A 262 -1.47 -1.00 9.73
CA HIS A 262 -0.69 -1.40 8.57
C HIS A 262 0.61 -2.12 8.95
N GLY A 263 1.28 -1.67 10.01
CA GLY A 263 2.55 -2.24 10.45
C GLY A 263 2.41 -3.66 10.97
N ILE A 264 1.39 -3.91 11.78
CA ILE A 264 1.12 -5.23 12.33
C ILE A 264 0.74 -6.22 11.23
N ASN A 265 -0.10 -5.79 10.29
CA ASN A 265 -0.43 -6.60 9.12
C ASN A 265 0.83 -6.99 8.33
N THR A 266 1.75 -6.05 8.11
CA THR A 266 3.01 -6.32 7.41
C THR A 266 3.89 -7.32 8.18
N CYS A 267 4.03 -7.15 9.48
CA CYS A 267 4.80 -8.03 10.34
C CYS A 267 4.22 -9.45 10.36
N LEU A 268 2.91 -9.57 10.50
CA LEU A 268 2.21 -10.85 10.49
C LEU A 268 2.50 -11.62 9.18
N HIS A 269 2.30 -10.98 8.03
CA HIS A 269 2.58 -11.63 6.75
C HIS A 269 4.05 -12.03 6.57
N PHE A 270 4.98 -11.32 7.18
CA PHE A 270 6.40 -11.62 7.09
C PHE A 270 6.82 -12.82 7.96
N TRP A 271 6.29 -12.91 9.19
CA TRP A 271 6.74 -13.89 10.18
C TRP A 271 5.79 -15.09 10.37
N LEU A 272 4.60 -15.08 9.81
CA LEU A 272 3.55 -16.08 10.05
C LEU A 272 4.00 -17.51 9.72
N ALA A 273 4.71 -17.71 8.62
CA ALA A 273 5.20 -19.03 8.25
C ALA A 273 6.28 -19.55 9.22
N ASP A 274 7.16 -18.67 9.68
CA ASP A 274 8.17 -18.98 10.70
C ASP A 274 7.49 -19.34 12.03
N PHE A 275 6.46 -18.59 12.43
CA PHE A 275 5.65 -18.87 13.61
C PHE A 275 4.96 -20.23 13.50
N MET A 276 4.34 -20.56 12.38
CA MET A 276 3.69 -21.86 12.17
C MET A 276 4.70 -23.02 12.26
N ARG A 277 5.93 -22.85 11.76
CA ARG A 277 6.95 -23.90 11.81
C ARG A 277 7.60 -24.07 13.19
N ASN A 278 7.99 -22.97 13.80
CA ASN A 278 8.84 -23.00 14.98
C ASN A 278 8.04 -23.01 16.28
N VAL A 279 6.85 -22.42 16.31
CA VAL A 279 5.99 -22.33 17.50
C VAL A 279 4.86 -23.34 17.48
N ILE A 280 4.19 -23.49 16.33
CA ILE A 280 3.09 -24.47 16.17
C ILE A 280 3.63 -25.85 15.76
N HIS A 281 4.92 -25.96 15.41
CA HIS A 281 5.61 -27.18 14.98
C HIS A 281 5.00 -27.86 13.74
N GLU A 282 4.39 -27.08 12.82
CA GLU A 282 3.90 -27.59 11.56
C GLU A 282 5.07 -27.82 10.59
N GLN A 283 5.34 -29.08 10.26
CA GLN A 283 6.43 -29.46 9.37
C GLN A 283 5.98 -29.66 7.91
N ASN A 284 4.68 -29.77 7.68
CA ASN A 284 4.14 -30.00 6.34
C ASN A 284 4.11 -28.69 5.54
N GLN A 285 5.07 -28.53 4.61
CA GLN A 285 5.18 -27.34 3.76
C GLN A 285 3.94 -27.09 2.90
N LEU A 286 3.34 -28.14 2.35
CA LEU A 286 2.11 -28.02 1.56
C LEU A 286 0.99 -27.41 2.38
N LYS A 287 0.83 -27.87 3.62
CA LYS A 287 -0.20 -27.40 4.55
C LYS A 287 0.03 -25.92 4.90
N ILE A 288 1.27 -25.53 5.22
CA ILE A 288 1.62 -24.12 5.46
C ILE A 288 1.29 -23.26 4.23
N THR A 289 1.66 -23.72 3.03
CA THR A 289 1.42 -22.99 1.78
C THR A 289 -0.07 -22.80 1.51
N ILE A 290 -0.89 -23.84 1.68
CA ILE A 290 -2.35 -23.78 1.48
C ILE A 290 -2.98 -22.79 2.49
N TYR A 291 -2.66 -22.93 3.77
CA TYR A 291 -3.21 -22.05 4.80
C TYR A 291 -2.77 -20.60 4.62
N TYR A 292 -1.50 -20.38 4.31
CA TYR A 292 -1.02 -19.02 4.02
C TYR A 292 -1.71 -18.40 2.79
N THR A 293 -1.94 -19.19 1.75
CA THR A 293 -2.68 -18.75 0.56
C THR A 293 -4.09 -18.29 0.94
N ILE A 294 -4.80 -19.06 1.73
CA ILE A 294 -6.14 -18.70 2.22
C ILE A 294 -6.08 -17.42 3.07
N ILE A 295 -5.11 -17.32 3.96
CA ILE A 295 -4.89 -16.13 4.81
C ILE A 295 -4.65 -14.88 3.96
N CYS A 296 -3.85 -14.97 2.90
CA CYS A 296 -3.58 -13.83 2.02
C CYS A 296 -4.84 -13.24 1.39
N PHE A 297 -5.84 -14.05 1.08
CA PHE A 297 -7.12 -13.57 0.53
C PHE A 297 -8.04 -12.95 1.57
N ALA A 298 -7.82 -13.18 2.86
CA ALA A 298 -8.66 -12.63 3.92
C ALA A 298 -8.64 -11.08 3.94
N GLY A 299 -7.49 -10.44 3.66
CA GLY A 299 -7.38 -8.99 3.58
C GLY A 299 -8.26 -8.36 2.50
N PRO A 300 -8.14 -8.76 1.21
CA PRO A 300 -9.05 -8.32 0.15
C PRO A 300 -10.53 -8.56 0.46
N VAL A 301 -10.88 -9.72 1.03
CA VAL A 301 -12.25 -10.02 1.45
C VAL A 301 -12.74 -9.04 2.52
N GLY A 302 -11.91 -8.73 3.52
CA GLY A 302 -12.23 -7.72 4.53
C GLY A 302 -12.49 -6.34 3.93
N GLY A 303 -11.65 -5.90 2.97
CA GLY A 303 -11.87 -4.67 2.23
C GLY A 303 -13.19 -4.65 1.43
N MET A 304 -13.58 -5.80 0.83
CA MET A 304 -14.86 -5.93 0.15
C MET A 304 -16.04 -5.86 1.13
N ILE A 305 -15.94 -6.50 2.29
CA ILE A 305 -16.95 -6.43 3.36
C ILE A 305 -17.14 -4.97 3.81
N ALA A 306 -16.05 -4.23 4.01
CA ALA A 306 -16.11 -2.82 4.36
C ALA A 306 -16.91 -2.00 3.32
N ASN A 307 -16.69 -2.27 2.04
CA ASN A 307 -17.37 -1.54 0.97
C ASN A 307 -18.84 -1.97 0.77
N THR A 308 -19.19 -3.23 0.97
CA THR A 308 -20.52 -3.74 0.69
C THR A 308 -21.45 -3.66 1.90
N VAL A 309 -20.96 -4.01 3.09
CA VAL A 309 -21.76 -4.11 4.31
C VAL A 309 -21.73 -2.82 5.12
N LEU A 310 -20.55 -2.20 5.28
CA LEU A 310 -20.40 -1.02 6.13
C LEU A 310 -20.77 0.29 5.42
N LYS A 311 -20.54 0.38 4.12
CA LYS A 311 -20.85 1.60 3.35
C LYS A 311 -22.32 2.01 3.43
N PRO A 312 -23.32 1.13 3.33
CA PRO A 312 -24.73 1.50 3.53
C PRO A 312 -25.01 2.04 4.94
N ILE A 313 -24.29 1.56 5.96
CA ILE A 313 -24.44 1.97 7.37
C ILE A 313 -23.78 3.33 7.61
N ILE A 314 -22.59 3.51 7.03
CA ILE A 314 -21.74 4.68 7.22
C ILE A 314 -22.13 5.81 6.28
N HIS A 315 -22.79 5.52 5.13
CA HIS A 315 -23.13 6.40 4.00
C HIS A 315 -21.89 7.03 3.35
N SER A 316 -21.06 7.71 4.12
CA SER A 316 -19.80 8.34 3.69
C SER A 316 -18.79 8.26 4.82
N TYR A 317 -17.50 8.16 4.48
CA TYR A 317 -16.42 8.25 5.45
C TYR A 317 -16.35 9.64 6.13
N GLU A 318 -16.96 10.64 5.53
CA GLU A 318 -17.12 11.99 6.08
C GLU A 318 -18.24 12.06 7.12
N SER A 319 -19.15 11.10 7.18
CA SER A 319 -20.29 11.12 8.08
C SER A 319 -19.90 10.85 9.54
N ARG A 320 -20.67 11.43 10.46
CA ARG A 320 -20.57 11.19 11.91
C ARG A 320 -20.64 9.70 12.26
N LYS A 321 -21.46 8.94 11.50
CA LYS A 321 -21.70 7.50 11.70
C LYS A 321 -20.48 6.60 11.46
N ALA A 322 -19.42 7.08 10.81
CA ALA A 322 -18.25 6.29 10.47
C ALA A 322 -17.33 5.99 11.67
N SER A 323 -17.37 6.81 12.71
CA SER A 323 -16.36 6.79 13.80
C SER A 323 -16.48 5.57 14.71
N TRP A 324 -17.67 5.25 15.19
CA TRP A 324 -17.87 4.16 16.16
C TRP A 324 -17.77 2.75 15.57
N PRO A 325 -18.29 2.46 14.35
CA PRO A 325 -18.04 1.18 13.70
C PRO A 325 -16.54 0.89 13.52
N LEU A 326 -15.73 1.91 13.27
CA LEU A 326 -14.27 1.77 13.18
C LEU A 326 -13.66 1.30 14.50
N VAL A 327 -14.07 1.88 15.63
CA VAL A 327 -13.59 1.47 16.97
C VAL A 327 -13.98 0.02 17.24
N LEU A 328 -15.21 -0.37 16.92
CA LEU A 328 -15.70 -1.73 17.12
C LEU A 328 -14.91 -2.75 16.28
N LEU A 329 -14.68 -2.45 15.01
CA LEU A 329 -13.86 -3.29 14.13
C LEU A 329 -12.45 -3.47 14.68
N GLN A 330 -11.86 -2.38 15.21
CA GLN A 330 -10.51 -2.42 15.78
C GLN A 330 -10.43 -3.26 17.04
N ILE A 331 -11.39 -3.11 17.97
CA ILE A 331 -11.44 -3.94 19.19
C ILE A 331 -11.54 -5.42 18.80
N THR A 332 -12.43 -5.75 17.86
CA THR A 332 -12.60 -7.12 17.38
C THR A 332 -11.33 -7.66 16.73
N ALA A 333 -10.68 -6.86 15.88
CA ALA A 333 -9.40 -7.21 15.28
C ALA A 333 -8.32 -7.47 16.36
N SER A 334 -8.23 -6.60 17.37
CA SER A 334 -7.24 -6.73 18.46
C SER A 334 -7.42 -8.02 19.26
N ILE A 335 -8.66 -8.42 19.54
CA ILE A 335 -8.98 -9.68 20.24
C ILE A 335 -8.52 -10.88 19.42
N PHE A 336 -8.87 -10.94 18.13
CA PHE A 336 -8.42 -12.01 17.26
C PHE A 336 -6.91 -11.97 17.03
N GLY A 337 -6.33 -10.79 16.91
CA GLY A 337 -4.89 -10.61 16.74
C GLY A 337 -4.09 -11.23 17.88
N ILE A 338 -4.38 -10.84 19.12
CA ILE A 338 -3.64 -11.37 20.27
C ILE A 338 -3.88 -12.86 20.46
N SER A 339 -5.07 -13.37 20.11
CA SER A 339 -5.38 -14.81 20.21
C SER A 339 -4.47 -15.67 19.34
N ILE A 340 -3.90 -15.13 18.23
CA ILE A 340 -2.97 -15.87 17.35
C ILE A 340 -1.78 -16.39 18.15
N GLY A 341 -1.23 -15.59 19.08
CA GLY A 341 -0.07 -15.97 19.89
C GLY A 341 -0.34 -17.10 20.89
N PHE A 342 -1.60 -17.42 21.18
CA PHE A 342 -1.99 -18.48 22.10
C PHE A 342 -2.49 -19.74 21.40
N MET A 343 -2.61 -19.74 20.07
CA MET A 343 -3.07 -20.91 19.32
C MET A 343 -2.00 -22.00 19.31
N LYS A 344 -2.46 -23.25 19.37
CA LYS A 344 -1.59 -24.44 19.43
C LYS A 344 -1.64 -25.30 18.17
N THR A 345 -2.57 -25.03 17.25
CA THR A 345 -2.72 -25.81 16.03
C THR A 345 -2.71 -24.89 14.80
N THR A 346 -2.22 -25.40 13.68
CA THR A 346 -2.16 -24.65 12.42
C THR A 346 -3.55 -24.18 11.98
N LEU A 347 -4.58 -25.01 12.17
CA LEU A 347 -5.95 -24.65 11.81
C LEU A 347 -6.48 -23.47 12.65
N THR A 348 -6.35 -23.55 13.99
CA THR A 348 -6.83 -22.48 14.87
C THR A 348 -6.07 -21.18 14.67
N THR A 349 -4.74 -21.25 14.44
CA THR A 349 -3.91 -20.10 14.06
C THR A 349 -4.41 -19.47 12.75
N THR A 350 -4.70 -20.30 11.74
CA THR A 350 -5.21 -19.86 10.46
C THR A 350 -6.56 -19.15 10.60
N LEU A 351 -7.51 -19.74 11.33
CA LEU A 351 -8.84 -19.17 11.55
C LEU A 351 -8.75 -17.82 12.31
N ALA A 352 -7.97 -17.77 13.39
CA ALA A 352 -7.75 -16.52 14.13
C ALA A 352 -7.12 -15.43 13.25
N THR A 353 -6.15 -15.80 12.40
CA THR A 353 -5.49 -14.89 11.46
C THR A 353 -6.46 -14.39 10.40
N ILE A 354 -7.32 -15.25 9.85
CA ILE A 354 -8.34 -14.85 8.87
C ILE A 354 -9.30 -13.85 9.49
N CYS A 355 -9.83 -14.14 10.69
CA CYS A 355 -10.72 -13.22 11.41
C CYS A 355 -10.02 -11.88 11.66
N PHE A 356 -8.80 -11.91 12.18
CA PHE A 356 -7.99 -10.69 12.38
C PHE A 356 -7.88 -9.87 11.11
N LEU A 357 -7.46 -10.48 9.98
CA LEU A 357 -7.25 -9.79 8.72
C LEU A 357 -8.55 -9.23 8.12
N ILE A 358 -9.67 -9.94 8.25
CA ILE A 358 -10.97 -9.44 7.78
C ILE A 358 -11.34 -8.15 8.52
N PHE A 359 -11.28 -8.13 9.85
CA PHE A 359 -11.65 -6.96 10.64
C PHE A 359 -10.65 -5.82 10.48
N ASN A 360 -9.36 -6.10 10.53
CA ASN A 360 -8.30 -5.09 10.34
C ASN A 360 -8.36 -4.46 8.94
N SER A 361 -8.50 -5.28 7.88
CA SER A 361 -8.60 -4.76 6.52
C SER A 361 -9.92 -4.05 6.23
N SER A 362 -10.98 -4.34 6.99
CA SER A 362 -12.23 -3.57 6.94
C SER A 362 -12.09 -2.19 7.57
N ALA A 363 -11.26 -2.04 8.59
CA ALA A 363 -11.00 -0.78 9.27
C ALA A 363 -10.12 0.19 8.44
N LEU A 364 -9.15 -0.34 7.67
CA LEU A 364 -8.18 0.47 6.93
C LEU A 364 -8.79 1.50 5.96
N PRO A 365 -9.79 1.17 5.09
CA PRO A 365 -10.41 2.15 4.20
C PRO A 365 -11.14 3.26 4.94
N ILE A 366 -11.72 2.95 6.10
CA ILE A 366 -12.44 3.93 6.93
C ILE A 366 -11.45 4.92 7.54
N VAL A 367 -10.36 4.43 8.15
CA VAL A 367 -9.28 5.29 8.68
C VAL A 367 -8.71 6.19 7.59
N GLN A 368 -8.47 5.63 6.40
CA GLN A 368 -7.94 6.37 5.26
C GLN A 368 -8.91 7.42 4.75
N GLY A 369 -10.20 7.11 4.69
CA GLY A 369 -11.24 8.05 4.31
C GLY A 369 -11.36 9.21 5.32
N ILE A 370 -11.32 8.91 6.62
CA ILE A 370 -11.30 9.92 7.69
C ILE A 370 -10.05 10.79 7.59
N LEU A 371 -8.88 10.21 7.39
CA LEU A 371 -7.62 10.93 7.23
C LEU A 371 -7.66 11.96 6.10
N ILE A 372 -8.22 11.57 4.95
CA ILE A 372 -8.36 12.48 3.80
C ILE A 372 -9.38 13.58 4.09
N SER A 373 -10.49 13.25 4.77
CA SER A 373 -11.57 14.20 5.08
C SER A 373 -11.21 15.20 6.18
N CYS A 374 -10.22 14.90 7.03
CA CYS A 374 -9.79 15.80 8.11
C CYS A 374 -8.88 16.93 7.64
N VAL A 375 -8.40 16.89 6.40
CA VAL A 375 -7.42 17.84 5.86
C VAL A 375 -8.05 18.65 4.74
N ASP A 376 -7.73 19.95 4.68
CA ASP A 376 -8.15 20.81 3.59
C ASP A 376 -7.76 20.23 2.23
N LYS A 377 -8.60 20.41 1.22
CA LYS A 377 -8.37 19.87 -0.15
C LYS A 377 -7.00 20.26 -0.71
N GLU A 378 -6.51 21.46 -0.37
CA GLU A 378 -5.19 21.96 -0.79
C GLU A 378 -4.03 21.16 -0.16
N LEU A 379 -4.19 20.66 1.05
CA LEU A 379 -3.20 19.88 1.81
C LEU A 379 -3.40 18.36 1.66
N GLY A 380 -4.49 17.91 1.05
CA GLY A 380 -4.89 16.51 1.03
C GLY A 380 -3.83 15.58 0.41
N ALA A 381 -3.25 15.97 -0.72
CA ALA A 381 -2.20 15.17 -1.38
C ALA A 381 -0.92 15.11 -0.54
N THR A 382 -0.47 16.25 0.00
CA THR A 382 0.70 16.33 0.88
C THR A 382 0.47 15.55 2.17
N GLY A 383 -0.71 15.71 2.78
CA GLY A 383 -1.08 14.97 3.99
C GLY A 383 -1.09 13.46 3.76
N PHE A 384 -1.64 13.00 2.65
CA PHE A 384 -1.62 11.58 2.32
C PHE A 384 -0.19 11.04 2.08
N ALA A 385 0.67 11.80 1.40
CA ALA A 385 2.07 11.45 1.20
C ALA A 385 2.84 11.34 2.53
N ILE A 386 2.67 12.33 3.43
CA ILE A 386 3.28 12.32 4.76
C ILE A 386 2.79 11.11 5.58
N ALA A 387 1.48 10.84 5.57
CA ALA A 387 0.92 9.69 6.26
C ALA A 387 1.49 8.36 5.73
N ASN A 388 1.71 8.23 4.42
CA ASN A 388 2.36 7.06 3.83
C ASN A 388 3.82 6.92 4.28
N ILE A 389 4.59 8.01 4.28
CA ILE A 389 5.98 8.00 4.75
C ILE A 389 6.03 7.58 6.22
N LEU A 390 5.22 8.19 7.08
CA LEU A 390 5.16 7.85 8.50
C LEU A 390 4.76 6.39 8.72
N THR A 391 3.78 5.87 7.96
CA THR A 391 3.39 4.46 8.01
C THR A 391 4.56 3.53 7.65
N GLN A 392 5.32 3.86 6.61
CA GLN A 392 6.47 3.03 6.22
C GLN A 392 7.62 3.12 7.24
N VAL A 393 7.92 4.32 7.77
CA VAL A 393 9.03 4.52 8.73
C VAL A 393 8.69 3.90 10.07
N LEU A 394 7.53 4.26 10.65
CA LEU A 394 7.24 3.95 12.05
C LEU A 394 6.79 2.50 12.26
N THR A 395 6.24 1.86 11.22
CA THR A 395 5.64 0.55 11.43
C THR A 395 6.05 -0.51 10.40
N SER A 396 5.74 -0.36 9.13
CA SER A 396 6.06 -1.40 8.13
C SER A 396 7.57 -1.68 8.04
N GLY A 397 8.42 -0.65 8.31
CA GLY A 397 9.86 -0.80 8.35
C GLY A 397 10.37 -1.34 9.69
N THR A 398 9.72 -1.05 10.80
CA THR A 398 10.25 -1.36 12.14
C THR A 398 9.67 -2.65 12.74
N THR A 399 8.41 -2.97 12.49
CA THR A 399 7.74 -4.12 13.13
C THR A 399 8.36 -5.49 12.79
N PRO A 400 8.82 -5.79 11.55
CA PRO A 400 9.50 -7.05 11.29
C PRO A 400 10.83 -7.20 12.04
N LEU A 401 11.58 -6.09 12.17
CA LEU A 401 12.82 -6.07 12.94
C LEU A 401 12.55 -6.24 14.43
N LEU A 402 11.54 -5.54 14.96
CA LEU A 402 11.16 -5.64 16.37
C LEU A 402 10.76 -7.07 16.75
N TYR A 403 9.95 -7.72 15.90
CA TYR A 403 9.63 -9.14 16.08
C TYR A 403 10.90 -9.99 16.14
N GLY A 404 11.82 -9.81 15.19
CA GLY A 404 13.08 -10.55 15.15
C GLY A 404 13.94 -10.37 16.40
N ILE A 405 14.06 -9.13 16.91
CA ILE A 405 14.79 -8.82 18.15
C ILE A 405 14.17 -9.52 19.37
N ILE A 406 12.86 -9.44 19.50
CA ILE A 406 12.16 -10.11 20.62
C ILE A 406 12.33 -11.63 20.50
N ASN A 407 12.17 -12.17 19.31
CA ASN A 407 12.29 -13.61 19.07
C ASN A 407 13.70 -14.11 19.38
N ASP A 408 14.75 -13.44 18.92
CA ASP A 408 16.15 -13.81 19.21
C ASP A 408 16.44 -13.88 20.71
N LYS A 409 15.86 -12.95 21.49
CA LYS A 409 16.15 -12.84 22.91
C LYS A 409 15.35 -13.84 23.76
N TYR A 410 14.11 -14.16 23.38
CA TYR A 410 13.18 -14.86 24.26
C TYR A 410 12.64 -16.19 23.70
N LYS A 411 12.93 -16.57 22.44
CA LYS A 411 12.35 -17.77 21.81
C LYS A 411 12.61 -19.10 22.56
N GLU A 412 13.71 -19.22 23.29
CA GLU A 412 14.03 -20.43 24.04
C GLU A 412 13.17 -20.59 25.30
N ILE A 413 12.73 -19.46 25.88
CA ILE A 413 11.93 -19.46 27.11
C ILE A 413 10.45 -19.31 26.79
N TYR A 414 10.12 -18.38 25.88
CA TYR A 414 8.77 -18.04 25.50
C TYR A 414 8.65 -17.91 23.96
N PRO A 415 8.51 -19.03 23.23
CA PRO A 415 8.58 -19.04 21.76
C PRO A 415 7.49 -18.23 21.07
N ASN A 416 6.35 -17.99 21.72
CA ASN A 416 5.21 -17.23 21.21
C ASN A 416 5.25 -15.74 21.60
N LEU A 417 6.19 -15.32 22.46
CA LEU A 417 6.21 -13.95 23.01
C LEU A 417 6.30 -12.88 21.94
N ALA A 418 7.14 -13.08 20.92
CA ALA A 418 7.29 -12.11 19.84
C ALA A 418 5.96 -11.84 19.10
N MET A 419 5.20 -12.90 18.81
CA MET A 419 3.89 -12.80 18.18
C MET A 419 2.90 -12.08 19.09
N ILE A 420 2.84 -12.46 20.37
CA ILE A 420 1.96 -11.82 21.36
C ILE A 420 2.28 -10.33 21.49
N CYS A 421 3.55 -9.96 21.64
CA CYS A 421 3.97 -8.56 21.78
C CYS A 421 3.58 -7.71 20.55
N ILE A 422 3.84 -8.21 19.35
CA ILE A 422 3.49 -7.46 18.12
C ILE A 422 1.98 -7.35 17.96
N MET A 423 1.24 -8.45 18.17
CA MET A 423 -0.22 -8.43 18.06
C MET A 423 -0.90 -7.59 19.15
N SER A 424 -0.30 -7.49 20.34
CA SER A 424 -0.83 -6.63 21.41
C SER A 424 -0.74 -5.13 21.09
N LEU A 425 0.15 -4.71 20.18
CA LEU A 425 0.20 -3.33 19.72
C LEU A 425 -1.09 -2.88 19.03
N GLU A 426 -1.92 -3.84 18.52
CA GLU A 426 -3.26 -3.52 18.00
C GLU A 426 -4.15 -2.83 19.04
N PHE A 427 -4.05 -3.22 20.30
CA PHE A 427 -4.78 -2.55 21.37
C PHE A 427 -4.37 -1.09 21.56
N VAL A 428 -3.14 -0.72 21.21
CA VAL A 428 -2.68 0.67 21.25
C VAL A 428 -3.42 1.55 20.24
N ALA A 429 -3.90 0.98 19.12
CA ALA A 429 -4.72 1.71 18.17
C ALA A 429 -6.11 2.08 18.72
N VAL A 430 -6.67 1.29 19.64
CA VAL A 430 -8.01 1.51 20.18
C VAL A 430 -8.17 2.87 20.87
N PRO A 431 -7.32 3.28 21.83
CA PRO A 431 -7.44 4.61 22.44
C PRO A 431 -7.26 5.75 21.44
N PHE A 432 -6.39 5.60 20.44
CA PHE A 432 -6.27 6.62 19.38
C PHE A 432 -7.55 6.75 18.57
N LEU A 433 -8.20 5.62 18.23
CA LEU A 433 -9.45 5.61 17.49
C LEU A 433 -10.63 6.11 18.34
N CYS A 434 -10.66 5.80 19.64
CA CYS A 434 -11.64 6.36 20.57
C CYS A 434 -11.49 7.89 20.68
N ALA A 435 -10.27 8.39 20.82
CA ALA A 435 -10.00 9.82 20.84
C ALA A 435 -10.39 10.48 19.51
N LEU A 436 -10.07 9.84 18.38
CA LEU A 436 -10.46 10.29 17.04
C LEU A 436 -12.00 10.37 16.92
N ALA A 437 -12.71 9.34 17.34
CA ALA A 437 -14.17 9.28 17.30
C ALA A 437 -14.81 10.37 18.17
N TYR A 438 -14.27 10.58 19.38
CA TYR A 438 -14.75 11.62 20.30
C TYR A 438 -14.54 13.02 19.73
N LEU A 439 -13.31 13.37 19.33
CA LEU A 439 -12.99 14.70 18.81
C LEU A 439 -13.75 15.01 17.53
N ARG A 440 -13.92 14.00 16.66
CA ARG A 440 -14.68 14.16 15.43
C ARG A 440 -16.15 14.41 15.69
N ASN A 441 -16.77 13.66 16.60
CA ASN A 441 -18.16 13.86 16.99
C ASN A 441 -18.38 15.23 17.62
N LYS A 442 -17.44 15.68 18.48
CA LYS A 442 -17.47 17.02 19.05
C LYS A 442 -17.44 18.13 17.99
N LYS A 443 -16.60 17.96 16.95
CA LYS A 443 -16.54 18.91 15.83
C LYS A 443 -17.86 18.98 15.08
N PHE A 444 -18.53 17.85 14.83
CA PHE A 444 -19.86 17.84 14.21
C PHE A 444 -20.91 18.53 15.06
N ASP A 445 -20.91 18.31 16.38
CA ASP A 445 -21.84 19.01 17.30
C ASP A 445 -21.64 20.53 17.29
N GLU A 446 -20.38 20.99 17.18
CA GLU A 446 -20.07 22.42 17.07
C GLU A 446 -20.51 23.02 15.71
N GLU A 447 -20.32 22.29 14.62
CA GLU A 447 -20.75 22.71 13.30
C GLU A 447 -22.28 22.78 13.18
N GLU A 448 -23.01 21.85 13.78
CA GLU A 448 -24.47 21.81 13.84
C GLU A 448 -25.02 23.00 14.62
N LYS A 449 -24.47 23.26 15.83
CA LYS A 449 -24.83 24.44 16.64
C LYS A 449 -24.56 25.78 15.97
N ASN A 450 -23.51 25.86 15.14
CA ASN A 450 -23.18 27.09 14.41
C ASN A 450 -24.13 27.31 13.21
N LYS A 451 -24.66 26.25 12.59
CA LYS A 451 -25.67 26.33 11.55
C LYS A 451 -27.00 26.83 12.11
N ASP A 452 -27.44 26.23 13.22
CA ASP A 452 -28.71 26.64 13.88
C ASP A 452 -28.66 28.13 14.28
N LYS A 453 -27.54 28.60 14.82
CA LYS A 453 -27.36 30.03 15.13
C LYS A 453 -27.32 30.94 13.92
N GLY A 454 -26.82 30.43 12.77
CA GLY A 454 -26.80 31.17 11.51
C GLY A 454 -28.22 31.32 10.91
N GLU A 455 -29.04 30.29 11.01
CA GLU A 455 -30.43 30.32 10.55
C GLU A 455 -31.30 31.24 11.44
N GLU A 456 -31.15 31.23 12.75
CA GLU A 456 -31.83 32.17 13.65
C GLU A 456 -31.46 33.66 13.43
N LEU A 457 -30.29 33.95 12.85
CA LEU A 457 -29.88 35.32 12.49
C LEU A 457 -30.40 35.79 11.12
N VAL A 458 -30.78 34.86 10.24
CA VAL A 458 -31.36 35.17 8.91
C VAL A 458 -32.84 35.38 9.00
N ASP A 459 -33.51 34.75 9.98
CA ASP A 459 -34.98 34.89 10.21
C ASP A 459 -35.37 36.10 11.10
N LYS A 460 -34.39 36.87 11.54
CA LYS A 460 -34.54 38.16 12.23
C LYS A 460 -34.15 39.34 11.32
#